data_fbcf29e6bfa04d61843b2502eac8c133
#
_entry.id   fbcf29e6bfa04d61843b2502eac8c133
#
_cell.length_a   1.000
_cell.length_b   1.000
_cell.length_c   1.000
_cell.angle_alpha   90.00
_cell.angle_beta   90.00
_cell.angle_gamma   90.00
#
_symmetry.space_group_name_H-M   'P 1'
#
loop_
_entity.id
_entity.type
_entity.pdbx_description
1 polymer ?
#
loop_
_entity_poly.entity_id
_entity_poly.type
_entity_poly.pdbx_seq_one_letter_code
_entity_poly.pdbx_strand_id
1 'polypeptide(L)'
;MYKRQELDHRISTEDFERIEAEMKKVVKENQTFQKEIISRADAMKMAESGELGALGPRSGPSRFKIDLLNDIPEDEEISLYRNGDFTDLCAGPHVGRTGNCKAFKIMSVASAFYKGDKNRPMLQRIYGTCFPNRTQLDEHLARLEEARRRDHRKLGRELGLFC
;
A
#
# COMPACT_ATOMS: atom_id res chain seq x y z
N MET A 1 -2.95 -6.73 -1.70
CA MET A 1 -1.93 -5.70 -1.42
C MET A 1 -2.55 -4.59 -0.57
N TYR A 2 -1.84 -4.01 0.37
CA TYR A 2 -2.31 -2.91 1.21
C TYR A 2 -1.18 -1.95 1.57
N LYS A 3 -1.52 -0.68 1.87
CA LYS A 3 -0.63 0.34 2.42
C LYS A 3 -1.21 0.90 3.71
N ARG A 4 -0.35 1.19 4.69
CA ARG A 4 -0.73 1.83 5.96
C ARG A 4 -0.19 3.24 5.99
N GLN A 5 -1.02 4.21 6.39
CA GLN A 5 -0.65 5.61 6.49
C GLN A 5 -1.23 6.22 7.76
N GLU A 6 -0.45 7.10 8.38
CA GLU A 6 -0.93 8.04 9.38
C GLU A 6 -1.24 9.35 8.67
N LEU A 7 -2.49 9.75 8.69
CA LEU A 7 -2.98 10.95 8.01
C LEU A 7 -3.97 11.65 8.94
N ASP A 8 -3.96 12.97 8.93
CA ASP A 8 -4.96 13.78 9.63
C ASP A 8 -6.33 13.64 8.97
N HIS A 9 -6.36 13.49 7.64
CA HIS A 9 -7.58 13.20 6.90
C HIS A 9 -7.92 11.70 6.97
N ARG A 10 -9.17 11.40 7.33
CA ARG A 10 -9.69 10.03 7.30
C ARG A 10 -10.14 9.69 5.88
N ILE A 11 -9.39 8.81 5.22
CA ILE A 11 -9.72 8.32 3.88
C ILE A 11 -11.04 7.55 3.92
N SER A 12 -11.94 7.91 3.01
CA SER A 12 -13.23 7.27 2.78
C SER A 12 -13.32 6.70 1.35
N THR A 13 -14.43 6.03 1.03
CA THR A 13 -14.70 5.55 -0.33
C THR A 13 -14.82 6.68 -1.35
N GLU A 14 -15.18 7.88 -0.92
CA GLU A 14 -15.27 9.08 -1.77
C GLU A 14 -13.90 9.53 -2.30
N ASP A 15 -12.83 9.24 -1.56
CA ASP A 15 -11.46 9.56 -1.98
C ASP A 15 -10.91 8.60 -3.04
N PHE A 16 -11.52 7.42 -3.21
CA PHE A 16 -10.97 6.35 -4.06
C PHE A 16 -10.82 6.78 -5.51
N GLU A 17 -11.80 7.46 -6.07
CA GLU A 17 -11.75 7.91 -7.47
C GLU A 17 -10.61 8.90 -7.70
N ARG A 18 -10.42 9.83 -6.76
CA ARG A 18 -9.33 10.81 -6.81
C ARG A 18 -7.97 10.14 -6.71
N ILE A 19 -7.80 9.19 -5.78
CA ILE A 19 -6.57 8.43 -5.63
C ILE A 19 -6.30 7.59 -6.88
N GLU A 20 -7.31 6.90 -7.42
CA GLU A 20 -7.17 6.10 -8.64
C GLU A 20 -6.84 6.97 -9.87
N ALA A 21 -7.33 8.21 -9.90
CA ALA A 21 -6.98 9.16 -10.98
C ALA A 21 -5.48 9.52 -10.95
N GLU A 22 -4.92 9.79 -9.76
CA GLU A 22 -3.48 10.04 -9.60
C GLU A 22 -2.65 8.77 -9.92
N MET A 23 -3.09 7.60 -9.46
CA MET A 23 -2.44 6.33 -9.82
C MET A 23 -2.40 6.10 -11.34
N LYS A 24 -3.47 6.46 -12.07
CA LYS A 24 -3.50 6.37 -13.55
C LYS A 24 -2.46 7.28 -14.21
N LYS A 25 -2.19 8.47 -13.64
CA LYS A 25 -1.13 9.36 -14.15
C LYS A 25 0.23 8.69 -14.01
N VAL A 26 0.56 8.16 -12.83
CA VAL A 26 1.83 7.45 -12.57
C VAL A 26 1.99 6.23 -13.49
N VAL A 27 0.92 5.47 -13.74
CA VAL A 27 0.96 4.35 -14.68
C VAL A 27 1.23 4.84 -16.12
N LYS A 28 0.62 5.95 -16.52
CA LYS A 28 0.81 6.55 -17.85
C LYS A 28 2.23 7.08 -18.05
N GLU A 29 2.86 7.61 -17.00
CA GLU A 29 4.25 8.08 -17.01
C GLU A 29 5.25 6.93 -17.23
N ASN A 30 4.82 5.69 -16.98
CA ASN A 30 5.62 4.48 -17.21
C ASN A 30 7.00 4.52 -16.52
N GLN A 31 7.03 5.00 -15.29
CA GLN A 31 8.23 5.14 -14.48
C GLN A 31 8.86 3.77 -14.18
N THR A 32 10.20 3.69 -14.19
CA THR A 32 10.95 2.49 -13.82
C THR A 32 11.14 2.39 -12.32
N PHE A 33 11.12 1.16 -11.79
CA PHE A 33 11.55 0.88 -10.41
C PHE A 33 13.05 0.54 -10.41
N GLN A 34 13.79 1.25 -9.58
CA GLN A 34 15.24 1.04 -9.40
C GLN A 34 15.49 0.55 -7.98
N LYS A 35 16.10 -0.65 -7.86
CA LYS A 35 16.57 -1.19 -6.59
C LYS A 35 17.96 -0.67 -6.30
N GLU A 36 18.18 -0.20 -5.10
CA GLU A 36 19.47 0.25 -4.58
C GLU A 36 19.73 -0.39 -3.22
N ILE A 37 20.91 -0.93 -3.00
CA ILE A 37 21.34 -1.44 -1.70
C ILE A 37 22.12 -0.34 -1.03
N ILE A 38 21.77 -0.04 0.22
CA ILE A 38 22.39 1.04 0.98
C ILE A 38 22.83 0.57 2.35
N SER A 39 23.75 1.33 2.97
CA SER A 39 24.13 1.09 4.34
C SER A 39 23.00 1.42 5.32
N ARG A 40 22.99 0.76 6.49
CA ARG A 40 22.06 1.10 7.58
C ARG A 40 22.18 2.55 8.01
N ALA A 41 23.41 3.08 8.06
CA ALA A 41 23.68 4.46 8.44
C ALA A 41 23.05 5.46 7.44
N ASP A 42 23.11 5.19 6.15
CA ASP A 42 22.52 6.05 5.13
C ASP A 42 21.00 5.93 5.12
N ALA A 43 20.45 4.70 5.29
CA ALA A 43 19.01 4.49 5.45
C ALA A 43 18.45 5.25 6.65
N MET A 44 19.17 5.26 7.76
CA MET A 44 18.77 5.99 8.97
C MET A 44 18.79 7.51 8.74
N LYS A 45 19.83 8.05 8.11
CA LYS A 45 19.89 9.47 7.73
C LYS A 45 18.70 9.88 6.85
N MET A 46 18.37 9.07 5.83
CA MET A 46 17.22 9.32 4.96
C MET A 46 15.88 9.24 5.70
N ALA A 47 15.76 8.36 6.70
CA ALA A 47 14.56 8.29 7.54
C ALA A 47 14.43 9.52 8.46
N GLU A 48 15.55 10.00 9.01
CA GLU A 48 15.63 11.18 9.88
C GLU A 48 15.38 12.49 9.10
N SER A 49 15.87 12.59 7.85
CA SER A 49 15.62 13.73 6.96
C SER A 49 14.18 13.73 6.39
N GLY A 50 13.43 12.65 6.55
CA GLY A 50 12.07 12.52 6.03
C GLY A 50 11.96 12.20 4.54
N GLU A 51 13.04 11.79 3.90
CA GLU A 51 13.09 11.45 2.47
C GLU A 51 12.38 10.14 2.14
N LEU A 52 12.25 9.21 3.11
CA LEU A 52 11.67 7.89 2.88
C LEU A 52 10.14 7.89 2.94
N GLY A 53 9.53 7.29 1.92
CA GLY A 53 8.09 7.05 1.86
C GLY A 53 7.25 8.31 1.63
N ALA A 54 7.82 9.35 1.02
CA ALA A 54 7.14 10.58 0.67
C ALA A 54 7.48 11.01 -0.77
N LEU A 55 6.60 11.78 -1.38
CA LEU A 55 6.87 12.55 -2.58
C LEU A 55 7.47 13.89 -2.14
N GLY A 56 8.79 13.99 -2.21
CA GLY A 56 9.54 15.12 -1.70
C GLY A 56 9.83 15.06 -0.18
N PRO A 57 10.67 15.98 0.34
CA PRO A 57 11.07 15.99 1.74
C PRO A 57 9.88 16.29 2.65
N ARG A 58 9.75 15.50 3.71
CA ARG A 58 8.79 15.77 4.80
C ARG A 58 9.34 16.87 5.72
N SER A 59 8.46 17.51 6.45
CA SER A 59 8.82 18.52 7.47
C SER A 59 9.47 17.91 8.74
N GLY A 60 9.72 16.61 8.78
CA GLY A 60 10.32 15.95 9.93
C GLY A 60 10.60 14.45 9.72
N PRO A 61 11.25 13.82 10.72
CA PRO A 61 11.64 12.42 10.68
C PRO A 61 10.47 11.47 10.43
N SER A 62 10.73 10.40 9.69
CA SER A 62 9.76 9.34 9.48
C SER A 62 9.85 8.30 10.62
N ARG A 63 9.17 8.56 11.75
CA ARG A 63 9.20 7.70 12.95
C ARG A 63 8.95 6.22 12.67
N PHE A 64 8.04 5.91 11.75
CA PHE A 64 7.73 4.52 11.37
C PHE A 64 8.85 3.87 10.56
N LYS A 65 9.61 4.65 9.77
CA LYS A 65 10.76 4.13 9.02
C LYS A 65 11.95 3.90 9.92
N ILE A 66 12.19 4.78 10.89
CA ILE A 66 13.20 4.61 11.92
C ILE A 66 12.90 3.35 12.73
N ASP A 67 11.66 3.16 13.19
CA ASP A 67 11.24 1.98 13.94
C ASP A 67 11.37 0.67 13.11
N LEU A 68 11.08 0.72 11.82
CA LEU A 68 11.29 -0.42 10.91
C LEU A 68 12.78 -0.73 10.70
N LEU A 69 13.63 0.27 10.54
CA LEU A 69 15.07 0.09 10.39
C LEU A 69 15.71 -0.53 11.65
N ASN A 70 15.21 -0.18 12.82
CA ASN A 70 15.67 -0.77 14.09
C ASN A 70 15.25 -2.25 14.25
N ASP A 71 14.17 -2.66 13.61
CA ASP A 71 13.71 -4.05 13.64
C ASP A 71 14.50 -4.98 12.69
N ILE A 72 15.15 -4.43 11.65
CA ILE A 72 15.92 -5.23 10.68
C ILE A 72 17.18 -5.75 11.35
N PRO A 73 17.49 -7.05 11.33
CA PRO A 73 18.74 -7.62 11.84
C PRO A 73 19.98 -6.94 11.26
N GLU A 74 21.09 -6.93 12.00
CA GLU A 74 22.32 -6.22 11.58
C GLU A 74 22.98 -6.84 10.34
N ASP A 75 22.79 -8.14 10.16
CA ASP A 75 23.32 -8.95 9.04
C ASP A 75 22.42 -8.92 7.79
N GLU A 76 21.24 -8.28 7.88
CA GLU A 76 20.31 -8.22 6.76
C GLU A 76 20.57 -6.99 5.86
N GLU A 77 20.53 -7.22 4.55
CA GLU A 77 20.70 -6.20 3.52
C GLU A 77 19.53 -5.21 3.52
N ILE A 78 19.82 -3.92 3.53
CA ILE A 78 18.81 -2.88 3.41
C ILE A 78 18.74 -2.41 1.96
N SER A 79 17.55 -2.53 1.36
CA SER A 79 17.29 -2.06 0.02
C SER A 79 16.21 -0.98 -0.05
N LEU A 80 16.43 -0.05 -0.97
CA LEU A 80 15.49 0.99 -1.39
C LEU A 80 14.93 0.68 -2.77
N TYR A 81 13.75 1.19 -3.02
CA TYR A 81 13.20 1.28 -4.36
C TYR A 81 12.85 2.73 -4.67
N ARG A 82 13.40 3.21 -5.80
CA ARG A 82 13.08 4.52 -6.38
C ARG A 82 12.08 4.35 -7.51
N ASN A 83 11.13 5.26 -7.55
CA ASN A 83 10.12 5.32 -8.61
C ASN A 83 9.78 6.81 -8.87
N GLY A 84 10.38 7.40 -9.89
CA GLY A 84 10.38 8.86 -10.06
C GLY A 84 10.98 9.54 -8.81
N ASP A 85 10.26 10.50 -8.26
CA ASP A 85 10.65 11.23 -7.04
C ASP A 85 10.32 10.49 -5.73
N PHE A 86 9.65 9.33 -5.84
CA PHE A 86 9.30 8.53 -4.67
C PHE A 86 10.39 7.51 -4.35
N THR A 87 10.86 7.53 -3.11
CA THR A 87 11.84 6.55 -2.59
C THR A 87 11.34 5.95 -1.30
N ASP A 88 11.43 4.62 -1.18
CA ASP A 88 11.03 3.95 0.06
C ASP A 88 11.83 2.66 0.31
N LEU A 89 11.87 2.24 1.58
CA LEU A 89 12.41 0.94 2.01
C LEU A 89 11.53 -0.19 1.50
N CYS A 90 12.10 -1.14 0.79
CA CYS A 90 11.41 -2.35 0.37
C CYS A 90 12.38 -3.48 0.04
N ALA A 91 12.09 -4.69 0.53
CA ALA A 91 12.84 -5.88 0.15
C ALA A 91 12.56 -6.33 -1.30
N GLY A 92 11.41 -5.93 -1.87
CA GLY A 92 10.98 -6.34 -3.22
C GLY A 92 10.38 -7.75 -3.25
N PRO A 93 10.25 -8.36 -4.44
CA PRO A 93 10.47 -7.71 -5.74
C PRO A 93 9.38 -6.70 -6.13
N HIS A 94 9.71 -5.80 -7.04
CA HIS A 94 8.76 -4.91 -7.69
C HIS A 94 8.61 -5.21 -9.18
N VAL A 95 7.51 -4.73 -9.79
CA VAL A 95 7.39 -4.71 -11.25
C VAL A 95 8.47 -3.81 -11.85
N GLY A 96 8.92 -4.11 -13.05
CA GLY A 96 9.99 -3.33 -13.68
C GLY A 96 9.62 -1.86 -13.95
N ARG A 97 8.33 -1.59 -14.18
CA ARG A 97 7.81 -0.24 -14.43
C ARG A 97 6.34 -0.10 -14.11
N THR A 98 5.89 1.11 -13.80
CA THR A 98 4.49 1.40 -13.43
C THR A 98 3.50 1.09 -14.56
N GLY A 99 3.93 1.21 -15.82
CA GLY A 99 3.12 0.85 -16.99
C GLY A 99 2.66 -0.61 -17.04
N ASN A 100 3.27 -1.50 -16.25
CA ASN A 100 2.81 -2.89 -16.11
C ASN A 100 1.57 -3.02 -15.22
N CYS A 101 1.25 -2.02 -14.40
CA CYS A 101 0.08 -1.98 -13.51
C CYS A 101 -1.14 -1.37 -14.21
N LYS A 102 -1.53 -1.88 -15.38
CA LYS A 102 -2.55 -1.26 -16.24
C LYS A 102 -3.97 -1.29 -15.67
N ALA A 103 -4.30 -2.31 -14.92
CA ALA A 103 -5.64 -2.52 -14.40
C ALA A 103 -5.60 -2.70 -12.87
N PHE A 104 -5.98 -1.68 -12.13
CA PHE A 104 -6.03 -1.69 -10.68
C PHE A 104 -7.36 -1.16 -10.16
N LYS A 105 -7.68 -1.51 -8.91
CA LYS A 105 -8.84 -1.02 -8.17
C LYS A 105 -8.53 -0.90 -6.69
N ILE A 106 -8.92 0.22 -6.07
CA ILE A 106 -8.97 0.34 -4.61
C ILE A 106 -10.24 -0.34 -4.12
N MET A 107 -10.10 -1.26 -3.17
CA MET A 107 -11.18 -2.14 -2.72
C MET A 107 -11.82 -1.65 -1.44
N SER A 108 -11.00 -1.26 -0.47
CA SER A 108 -11.49 -0.84 0.84
C SER A 108 -10.42 -0.09 1.63
N VAL A 109 -10.86 0.60 2.67
CA VAL A 109 -10.02 1.19 3.70
C VAL A 109 -10.46 0.66 5.06
N ALA A 110 -9.51 0.39 5.94
CA ALA A 110 -9.76 -0.04 7.30
C ALA A 110 -8.74 0.59 8.26
N SER A 111 -9.14 0.78 9.51
CA SER A 111 -8.21 1.17 10.58
C SER A 111 -7.38 -0.03 11.04
N ALA A 112 -6.12 0.18 11.37
CA ALA A 112 -5.23 -0.86 11.90
C ALA A 112 -4.20 -0.25 12.83
N PHE A 113 -4.03 -0.82 14.02
CA PHE A 113 -2.95 -0.41 14.92
C PHE A 113 -1.59 -0.74 14.30
N TYR A 114 -0.62 0.15 14.51
CA TYR A 114 0.75 -0.06 14.05
C TYR A 114 1.33 -1.32 14.71
N LYS A 115 1.90 -2.22 13.91
CA LYS A 115 2.39 -3.54 14.32
C LYS A 115 1.36 -4.43 15.06
N GLY A 116 0.06 -4.09 14.98
CA GLY A 116 -1.00 -4.84 15.67
C GLY A 116 -1.17 -4.53 17.16
N ASP A 117 -0.38 -3.62 17.70
CA ASP A 117 -0.41 -3.23 19.11
C ASP A 117 -1.42 -2.10 19.35
N LYS A 118 -2.39 -2.33 20.24
CA LYS A 118 -3.47 -1.38 20.59
C LYS A 118 -2.95 -0.11 21.28
N ASN A 119 -1.76 -0.16 21.86
CA ASN A 119 -1.11 0.99 22.50
C ASN A 119 -0.35 1.88 21.51
N ARG A 120 -0.22 1.43 20.25
CA ARG A 120 0.46 2.16 19.18
C ARG A 120 -0.53 2.95 18.33
N PRO A 121 -0.07 3.95 17.55
CA PRO A 121 -0.93 4.77 16.70
C PRO A 121 -1.80 3.95 15.74
N MET A 122 -3.03 4.42 15.55
CA MET A 122 -3.95 3.84 14.59
C MET A 122 -3.64 4.40 13.20
N LEU A 123 -3.36 3.50 12.26
CA LEU A 123 -3.09 3.83 10.86
C LEU A 123 -4.28 3.48 10.00
N GLN A 124 -4.39 4.12 8.85
CA GLN A 124 -5.36 3.77 7.82
C GLN A 124 -4.71 2.77 6.87
N ARG A 125 -5.40 1.64 6.64
CA ARG A 125 -4.95 0.57 5.75
C ARG A 125 -5.82 0.55 4.51
N ILE A 126 -5.23 0.85 3.36
CA ILE A 126 -5.90 0.83 2.07
C ILE A 126 -5.62 -0.52 1.41
N TYR A 127 -6.67 -1.18 0.94
CA TYR A 127 -6.60 -2.43 0.19
C TYR A 127 -6.87 -2.18 -1.28
N GLY A 128 -6.06 -2.76 -2.13
CA GLY A 128 -6.23 -2.69 -3.57
C GLY A 128 -5.80 -3.96 -4.26
N THR A 129 -6.18 -4.09 -5.52
CA THR A 129 -5.76 -5.17 -6.40
C THR A 129 -5.26 -4.61 -7.72
N CYS A 130 -4.39 -5.36 -8.41
CA CYS A 130 -3.84 -4.99 -9.71
C CYS A 130 -3.68 -6.22 -10.58
N PHE A 131 -4.00 -6.08 -11.87
CA PHE A 131 -3.90 -7.11 -12.89
C PHE A 131 -3.19 -6.58 -14.15
N PRO A 132 -2.63 -7.45 -15.00
CA PRO A 132 -1.97 -7.05 -16.24
C PRO A 132 -2.91 -6.36 -17.23
N ASN A 133 -4.20 -6.72 -17.22
CA ASN A 133 -5.21 -6.17 -18.14
C ASN A 133 -6.58 -6.02 -17.47
N ARG A 134 -7.44 -5.26 -18.11
CA ARG A 134 -8.78 -4.92 -17.61
C ARG A 134 -9.69 -6.14 -17.50
N THR A 135 -9.64 -7.05 -18.47
CA THR A 135 -10.48 -8.25 -18.47
C THR A 135 -10.27 -9.09 -17.21
N GLN A 136 -9.02 -9.36 -16.86
CA GLN A 136 -8.69 -10.12 -15.64
C GLN A 136 -9.13 -9.40 -14.36
N LEU A 137 -9.02 -8.07 -14.32
CA LEU A 137 -9.53 -7.29 -13.18
C LEU A 137 -11.06 -7.45 -13.07
N ASP A 138 -11.79 -7.27 -14.17
CA ASP A 138 -13.24 -7.35 -14.19
C ASP A 138 -13.75 -8.76 -13.82
N GLU A 139 -13.10 -9.81 -14.32
CA GLU A 139 -13.37 -11.20 -13.91
C GLU A 139 -13.13 -11.42 -12.41
N HIS A 140 -12.06 -10.85 -11.87
CA HIS A 140 -11.77 -10.93 -10.43
C HIS A 140 -12.84 -10.21 -9.60
N LEU A 141 -13.23 -9.00 -10.01
CA LEU A 141 -14.28 -8.23 -9.33
C LEU A 141 -15.63 -8.95 -9.39
N ALA A 142 -15.98 -9.53 -10.55
CA ALA A 142 -17.19 -10.33 -10.70
C ALA A 142 -17.21 -11.55 -9.78
N ARG A 143 -16.08 -12.27 -9.66
CA ARG A 143 -15.95 -13.39 -8.71
C ARG A 143 -16.09 -12.97 -7.25
N LEU A 144 -15.55 -11.81 -6.88
CA LEU A 144 -15.71 -11.28 -5.52
C LEU A 144 -17.17 -10.91 -5.23
N GLU A 145 -17.86 -10.30 -6.19
CA GLU A 145 -19.26 -9.95 -6.04
C GLU A 145 -20.14 -11.21 -5.92
N GLU A 146 -19.87 -12.21 -6.74
CA GLU A 146 -20.55 -13.51 -6.66
C GLU A 146 -20.30 -14.19 -5.31
N ALA A 147 -19.07 -14.17 -4.79
CA ALA A 147 -18.76 -14.70 -3.47
C ALA A 147 -19.52 -13.97 -2.36
N ARG A 148 -19.65 -12.63 -2.45
CA ARG A 148 -20.44 -11.84 -1.50
C ARG A 148 -21.93 -12.19 -1.55
N ARG A 149 -22.49 -12.45 -2.74
CA ARG A 149 -23.88 -12.89 -2.89
C ARG A 149 -24.12 -14.25 -2.27
N ARG A 150 -23.12 -15.15 -2.34
CA ARG A 150 -23.15 -16.50 -1.77
C ARG A 150 -22.70 -16.57 -0.32
N ASP A 151 -22.49 -15.44 0.37
CA ASP A 151 -22.11 -15.45 1.78
C ASP A 151 -23.20 -16.17 2.60
N HIS A 152 -22.82 -17.32 3.18
CA HIS A 152 -23.72 -18.19 3.94
C HIS A 152 -24.40 -17.47 5.11
N ARG A 153 -23.74 -16.45 5.71
CA ARG A 153 -24.32 -15.65 6.81
C ARG A 153 -25.46 -14.77 6.32
N LYS A 154 -25.35 -14.25 5.08
CA LYS A 154 -26.40 -13.47 4.43
C LYS A 154 -27.55 -14.40 4.04
N LEU A 155 -27.24 -15.45 3.30
CA LEU A 155 -28.22 -16.46 2.87
C LEU A 155 -28.93 -17.12 4.05
N GLY A 156 -28.18 -17.45 5.12
CA GLY A 156 -28.76 -18.04 6.33
C GLY A 156 -29.79 -17.14 7.01
N ARG A 157 -29.56 -15.83 7.06
CA ARG A 157 -30.51 -14.84 7.56
C ARG A 157 -31.72 -14.67 6.64
N GLU A 158 -31.49 -14.52 5.34
CA GLU A 158 -32.55 -14.34 4.34
C GLU A 158 -33.48 -15.57 4.23
N LEU A 159 -32.92 -16.76 4.41
CA LEU A 159 -33.67 -18.03 4.37
C LEU A 159 -34.17 -18.52 5.75
N GLY A 160 -33.87 -17.75 6.82
CA GLY A 160 -34.30 -18.14 8.18
C GLY A 160 -33.62 -19.42 8.70
N LEU A 161 -32.44 -19.77 8.18
CA LEU A 161 -31.75 -21.02 8.55
C LEU A 161 -30.98 -20.93 9.88
N PHE A 162 -30.71 -19.71 10.36
CA PHE A 162 -30.03 -19.45 11.62
C PHE A 162 -30.86 -18.49 12.46
N CYS A 163 -31.09 -18.84 13.70
CA CYS A 163 -31.70 -18.00 14.73
C CYS A 163 -30.64 -17.08 15.37
#